data_4b45444888146cd57477d0dd525e31ec
#
_entry.id   4b45444888146cd57477d0dd525e31ec
#
_cell.length_a   1.000
_cell.length_b   1.000
_cell.length_c   1.000
_cell.angle_alpha   90.00
_cell.angle_beta   90.00
_cell.angle_gamma   90.00
#
_symmetry.space_group_name_H-M   'P 1'
#
loop_
_entity.id
_entity.type
_entity.pdbx_description
1 polymer ?
#
loop_
_entity_poly.entity_id
_entity_poly.type
_entity_poly.pdbx_seq_one_letter_code
_entity_poly.pdbx_strand_id
1 'polypeptide(L)'
;MVRTISICWRLPLKLLLVNLGILAALYLLGEIALHLYSSAANPLLGAGTFRIHDPAFHHGLKRNFDGTEGWIKDIHPFRTNSLGFRDAVVRETPLAVDRRRILFIGDSFTEGLGQPYEQTFVGRFAAAFPELDVLNAGVTSYAPSVYYEKIKYFLSKGLRVDEVFVYIDISDIQDEALSYYYDERGILQWKTDACSPTEPLWSEKPLWRRAFYVAEFADLYLEKRRMAQLIAKASLKDLSHSGYIYSRDWPRPSWTYDPSASCFGALGVEGGIRKAKERMDRLHELLAANGIPLSLGVYPWPQQLLYDRENSRQAQIWREWCAGKCKRFFDHFPAFFEAKRRDPDFVRTLFIWGDVHYNARGNQILADGLIEKVRAEPF
;
A
#
# COMPACT_ATOMS: atom_id res chain seq x y z
N MET A 1 -5.19 -10.22 78.99
CA MET A 1 -6.11 -10.95 78.08
C MET A 1 -6.12 -10.25 76.71
N VAL A 2 -5.26 -10.69 75.82
CA VAL A 2 -5.23 -10.15 74.44
C VAL A 2 -6.07 -11.08 73.58
N ARG A 3 -7.21 -10.60 73.06
CA ARG A 3 -8.07 -11.33 72.12
C ARG A 3 -7.42 -11.19 70.74
N THR A 4 -6.88 -12.27 70.23
CA THR A 4 -6.44 -12.41 68.84
C THR A 4 -7.69 -12.49 67.95
N ILE A 5 -7.94 -11.42 67.17
CA ILE A 5 -8.94 -11.43 66.14
C ILE A 5 -8.35 -12.12 64.92
N SER A 6 -8.65 -13.40 64.73
CA SER A 6 -8.35 -14.11 63.49
C SER A 6 -9.38 -13.71 62.42
N ILE A 7 -9.02 -12.73 61.60
CA ILE A 7 -9.83 -12.35 60.41
C ILE A 7 -9.77 -13.49 59.41
N CYS A 8 -10.94 -14.10 59.13
CA CYS A 8 -11.05 -15.22 58.25
C CYS A 8 -10.94 -14.79 56.79
N TRP A 9 -9.75 -14.78 56.24
CA TRP A 9 -9.40 -14.39 54.84
C TRP A 9 -9.91 -15.38 53.78
N ARG A 10 -10.55 -16.47 54.15
CA ARG A 10 -11.00 -17.51 53.21
C ARG A 10 -12.22 -17.13 52.37
N LEU A 11 -13.12 -16.27 52.87
CA LEU A 11 -14.31 -15.83 52.14
C LEU A 11 -14.01 -14.90 50.99
N PRO A 12 -13.19 -13.86 51.16
CA PRO A 12 -12.80 -12.95 50.03
C PRO A 12 -11.99 -13.66 48.94
N LEU A 13 -11.15 -14.66 49.31
CA LEU A 13 -10.39 -15.42 48.33
C LEU A 13 -11.32 -16.32 47.46
N LYS A 14 -12.31 -16.98 48.05
CA LYS A 14 -13.27 -17.76 47.29
C LYS A 14 -14.11 -16.91 46.34
N LEU A 15 -14.57 -15.74 46.80
CA LEU A 15 -15.27 -14.78 45.93
C LEU A 15 -14.40 -14.27 44.80
N LEU A 16 -13.12 -13.99 45.07
CA LEU A 16 -12.14 -13.58 44.05
C LEU A 16 -11.96 -14.68 43.00
N LEU A 17 -11.78 -15.93 43.43
CA LEU A 17 -11.60 -17.05 42.50
C LEU A 17 -12.86 -17.34 41.68
N VAL A 18 -14.05 -17.21 42.24
CA VAL A 18 -15.32 -17.34 41.50
C VAL A 18 -15.45 -16.23 40.45
N ASN A 19 -15.18 -14.98 40.84
CA ASN A 19 -15.21 -13.85 39.90
C ASN A 19 -14.18 -14.00 38.75
N LEU A 20 -12.95 -14.43 39.06
CA LEU A 20 -11.95 -14.73 38.04
C LEU A 20 -12.41 -15.86 37.11
N GLY A 21 -13.04 -16.91 37.65
CA GLY A 21 -13.62 -17.99 36.85
C GLY A 21 -14.72 -17.50 35.90
N ILE A 22 -15.64 -16.64 36.40
CA ILE A 22 -16.67 -16.02 35.57
C ILE A 22 -16.07 -15.15 34.47
N LEU A 23 -15.11 -14.31 34.81
CA LEU A 23 -14.42 -13.46 33.82
C LEU A 23 -13.72 -14.30 32.75
N ALA A 24 -13.02 -15.37 33.14
CA ALA A 24 -12.38 -16.29 32.20
C ALA A 24 -13.42 -16.99 31.29
N ALA A 25 -14.54 -17.40 31.83
CA ALA A 25 -15.62 -18.02 31.05
C ALA A 25 -16.24 -17.02 30.05
N LEU A 26 -16.50 -15.79 30.50
CA LEU A 26 -17.01 -14.72 29.62
C LEU A 26 -15.99 -14.36 28.51
N TYR A 27 -14.72 -14.32 28.83
CA TYR A 27 -13.67 -14.12 27.86
C TYR A 27 -13.65 -15.24 26.81
N LEU A 28 -13.67 -16.50 27.22
CA LEU A 28 -13.71 -17.66 26.33
C LEU A 28 -14.96 -17.69 25.44
N LEU A 29 -16.13 -17.34 26.01
CA LEU A 29 -17.35 -17.21 25.22
C LEU A 29 -17.26 -16.08 24.20
N GLY A 30 -16.65 -14.96 24.57
CA GLY A 30 -16.35 -13.86 23.66
C GLY A 30 -15.41 -14.28 22.53
N GLU A 31 -14.36 -15.03 22.84
CA GLU A 31 -13.43 -15.59 21.83
C GLU A 31 -14.16 -16.51 20.84
N ILE A 32 -14.97 -17.44 21.34
CA ILE A 32 -15.75 -18.35 20.50
C ILE A 32 -16.73 -17.57 19.61
N ALA A 33 -17.46 -16.62 20.19
CA ALA A 33 -18.42 -15.80 19.45
C ALA A 33 -17.74 -14.97 18.35
N LEU A 34 -16.59 -14.34 18.66
CA LEU A 34 -15.82 -13.58 17.68
C LEU A 34 -15.20 -14.47 16.61
N HIS A 35 -14.75 -15.66 16.97
CA HIS A 35 -14.23 -16.63 16.01
C HIS A 35 -15.32 -17.07 15.01
N LEU A 36 -16.51 -17.41 15.50
CA LEU A 36 -17.65 -17.75 14.66
C LEU A 36 -18.13 -16.57 13.82
N TYR A 37 -18.14 -15.37 14.38
CA TYR A 37 -18.49 -14.15 13.64
C TYR A 37 -17.47 -13.77 12.58
N SER A 38 -16.16 -13.87 12.89
CA SER A 38 -15.10 -13.54 11.95
C SER A 38 -15.02 -14.50 10.77
N SER A 39 -15.32 -15.78 11.01
CA SER A 39 -15.36 -16.79 9.95
C SER A 39 -16.55 -16.60 9.00
N ALA A 40 -17.64 -15.98 9.46
CA ALA A 40 -18.90 -15.90 8.72
C ALA A 40 -19.21 -14.53 8.09
N ALA A 41 -18.71 -13.42 8.61
CA ALA A 41 -19.30 -12.11 8.26
C ALA A 41 -18.41 -10.87 8.32
N ASN A 42 -17.13 -10.92 8.70
CA ASN A 42 -16.38 -9.68 8.87
C ASN A 42 -15.14 -9.53 7.97
N PRO A 43 -15.29 -8.84 6.80
CA PRO A 43 -14.19 -8.53 5.91
C PRO A 43 -13.08 -7.70 6.55
N LEU A 44 -13.40 -6.95 7.62
CA LEU A 44 -12.44 -6.07 8.32
C LEU A 44 -11.43 -6.86 9.17
N LEU A 45 -11.83 -8.02 9.71
CA LEU A 45 -10.91 -8.93 10.41
C LEU A 45 -10.06 -9.75 9.42
N GLY A 46 -10.52 -9.85 8.18
CA GLY A 46 -9.79 -10.48 7.07
C GLY A 46 -8.93 -9.50 6.26
N ALA A 47 -9.00 -8.20 6.51
CA ALA A 47 -8.16 -7.21 5.85
C ALA A 47 -6.68 -7.54 6.10
N GLY A 48 -5.96 -7.90 5.03
CA GLY A 48 -4.58 -8.34 5.10
C GLY A 48 -4.34 -9.86 4.97
N THR A 49 -5.37 -10.72 5.07
CA THR A 49 -5.19 -12.18 4.91
C THR A 49 -4.82 -12.60 3.48
N PHE A 50 -5.00 -11.74 2.51
CA PHE A 50 -4.63 -11.97 1.10
C PHE A 50 -3.26 -11.41 0.74
N ARG A 51 -2.67 -10.54 1.56
CA ARG A 51 -1.27 -10.11 1.42
C ARG A 51 -0.39 -11.12 2.16
N ILE A 52 0.53 -11.72 1.46
CA ILE A 52 1.35 -12.84 1.96
C ILE A 52 2.82 -12.56 1.73
N HIS A 53 3.66 -13.11 2.60
CA HIS A 53 5.10 -13.16 2.34
C HIS A 53 5.36 -14.11 1.14
N ASP A 54 6.27 -13.71 0.25
CA ASP A 54 6.75 -14.52 -0.87
C ASP A 54 8.28 -14.61 -0.82
N PRO A 55 8.86 -15.81 -0.78
CA PRO A 55 10.31 -15.98 -0.64
C PRO A 55 11.09 -15.53 -1.88
N ALA A 56 10.45 -15.39 -3.04
CA ALA A 56 11.11 -15.03 -4.30
C ALA A 56 11.24 -13.51 -4.49
N PHE A 57 10.24 -12.73 -4.03
CA PHE A 57 10.19 -11.28 -4.24
C PHE A 57 9.65 -10.52 -3.02
N HIS A 58 9.80 -11.10 -1.83
CA HIS A 58 9.51 -10.57 -0.52
C HIS A 58 8.02 -10.68 -0.11
N HIS A 59 7.06 -10.16 -0.85
CA HIS A 59 5.63 -10.29 -0.56
C HIS A 59 4.78 -10.08 -1.80
N GLY A 60 3.53 -10.54 -1.72
CA GLY A 60 2.56 -10.46 -2.82
C GLY A 60 1.14 -10.70 -2.35
N LEU A 61 0.27 -11.01 -3.30
CA LEU A 61 -1.13 -11.33 -3.04
C LEU A 61 -1.36 -12.84 -3.22
N LYS A 62 -2.29 -13.41 -2.45
CA LYS A 62 -2.75 -14.78 -2.66
C LYS A 62 -3.27 -14.94 -4.08
N ARG A 63 -2.95 -16.07 -4.70
CA ARG A 63 -3.48 -16.44 -6.02
C ARG A 63 -4.94 -16.84 -5.92
N ASN A 64 -5.72 -16.53 -6.95
CA ASN A 64 -7.13 -16.89 -7.05
C ASN A 64 -7.96 -16.52 -5.81
N PHE A 65 -7.65 -15.37 -5.22
CA PHE A 65 -8.39 -14.85 -4.07
C PHE A 65 -9.69 -14.21 -4.55
N ASP A 66 -10.82 -14.56 -3.94
CA ASP A 66 -12.11 -13.87 -4.06
C ASP A 66 -12.61 -13.53 -2.66
N GLY A 67 -12.70 -12.25 -2.38
CA GLY A 67 -13.09 -11.77 -1.07
C GLY A 67 -13.31 -10.27 -1.07
N THR A 68 -13.12 -9.67 0.08
CA THR A 68 -13.30 -8.23 0.26
C THR A 68 -12.08 -7.61 0.92
N GLU A 69 -11.86 -6.33 0.63
CA GLU A 69 -10.94 -5.47 1.34
C GLU A 69 -11.74 -4.40 2.07
N GLY A 70 -11.39 -4.17 3.34
CA GLY A 70 -11.87 -3.02 4.09
C GLY A 70 -10.76 -1.99 4.24
N TRP A 71 -11.02 -0.75 3.83
CA TRP A 71 -10.08 0.34 3.99
C TRP A 71 -10.78 1.57 4.57
N ILE A 72 -10.26 2.10 5.69
CA ILE A 72 -10.89 3.18 6.49
C ILE A 72 -12.34 2.84 6.85
N LYS A 73 -13.33 3.24 6.06
CA LYS A 73 -14.76 3.01 6.29
C LYS A 73 -15.45 2.19 5.20
N ASP A 74 -14.79 2.04 4.06
CA ASP A 74 -15.38 1.41 2.89
C ASP A 74 -14.92 -0.05 2.77
N ILE A 75 -15.83 -0.92 2.33
CA ILE A 75 -15.57 -2.33 2.05
C ILE A 75 -15.93 -2.58 0.60
N HIS A 76 -15.04 -3.20 -0.15
CA HIS A 76 -15.27 -3.48 -1.56
C HIS A 76 -14.71 -4.85 -1.96
N PRO A 77 -15.17 -5.42 -3.08
CA PRO A 77 -14.64 -6.66 -3.61
C PRO A 77 -13.14 -6.55 -3.90
N PHE A 78 -12.38 -7.57 -3.51
CA PHE A 78 -10.97 -7.69 -3.82
C PHE A 78 -10.71 -9.07 -4.42
N ARG A 79 -10.18 -9.10 -5.64
CA ARG A 79 -9.93 -10.34 -6.37
C ARG A 79 -8.53 -10.34 -6.95
N THR A 80 -7.99 -11.54 -7.10
CA THR A 80 -6.71 -11.77 -7.76
C THR A 80 -6.84 -12.92 -8.76
N ASN A 81 -6.00 -12.88 -9.78
CA ASN A 81 -5.89 -13.96 -10.75
C ASN A 81 -4.94 -15.07 -10.29
N SER A 82 -4.71 -16.08 -11.14
CA SER A 82 -3.85 -17.23 -10.84
C SER A 82 -2.36 -16.89 -10.66
N LEU A 83 -1.92 -15.69 -11.06
CA LEU A 83 -0.57 -15.18 -10.78
C LEU A 83 -0.46 -14.46 -9.44
N GLY A 84 -1.58 -14.23 -8.75
CA GLY A 84 -1.63 -13.40 -7.55
C GLY A 84 -1.53 -11.90 -7.88
N PHE A 85 -1.99 -11.48 -9.05
CA PHE A 85 -2.11 -10.08 -9.44
C PHE A 85 -3.54 -9.62 -9.24
N ARG A 86 -3.71 -8.36 -8.82
CA ARG A 86 -5.04 -7.79 -8.63
C ARG A 86 -5.81 -7.75 -9.95
N ASP A 87 -7.08 -8.14 -9.90
CA ASP A 87 -7.91 -8.28 -11.10
C ASP A 87 -9.39 -7.96 -10.79
N ALA A 88 -10.18 -7.69 -11.83
CA ALA A 88 -11.63 -7.52 -11.71
C ALA A 88 -12.33 -8.82 -11.32
N VAL A 89 -11.79 -9.95 -11.76
CA VAL A 89 -12.34 -11.29 -11.55
C VAL A 89 -11.24 -12.29 -11.19
N VAL A 90 -11.63 -13.37 -10.54
CA VAL A 90 -10.75 -14.54 -10.42
C VAL A 90 -10.68 -15.23 -11.79
N ARG A 91 -9.51 -15.26 -12.37
CA ARG A 91 -9.29 -15.91 -13.68
C ARG A 91 -7.93 -16.62 -13.76
N GLU A 92 -7.88 -17.66 -14.56
CA GLU A 92 -6.61 -18.23 -15.01
C GLU A 92 -5.90 -17.24 -15.94
N THR A 93 -4.63 -16.99 -15.65
CA THR A 93 -3.79 -16.10 -16.43
C THR A 93 -2.59 -16.89 -16.95
N PRO A 94 -2.61 -17.32 -18.22
CA PRO A 94 -1.50 -18.04 -18.81
C PRO A 94 -0.23 -17.19 -18.82
N LEU A 95 0.94 -17.85 -18.74
CA LEU A 95 2.24 -17.16 -18.79
C LEU A 95 2.51 -16.51 -20.16
N ALA A 96 1.92 -17.02 -21.23
CA ALA A 96 1.98 -16.45 -22.56
C ALA A 96 0.56 -16.40 -23.17
N VAL A 97 0.28 -15.33 -23.92
CA VAL A 97 -0.97 -15.09 -24.65
C VAL A 97 -0.64 -14.47 -26.00
N ASP A 98 -1.57 -14.61 -26.97
CA ASP A 98 -1.42 -13.99 -28.30
C ASP A 98 -1.80 -12.51 -28.32
N ARG A 99 -2.55 -12.06 -27.30
CA ARG A 99 -2.92 -10.65 -27.11
C ARG A 99 -1.74 -9.85 -26.56
N ARG A 100 -1.63 -8.59 -26.96
CA ARG A 100 -0.66 -7.67 -26.35
C ARG A 100 -0.93 -7.55 -24.85
N ARG A 101 0.12 -7.73 -24.05
CA ARG A 101 0.04 -7.75 -22.58
C ARG A 101 0.81 -6.62 -21.98
N ILE A 102 0.14 -5.83 -21.15
CA ILE A 102 0.73 -4.72 -20.41
C ILE A 102 0.76 -5.07 -18.93
N LEU A 103 1.93 -5.00 -18.32
CA LEU A 103 2.11 -5.25 -16.89
C LEU A 103 2.29 -3.92 -16.15
N PHE A 104 1.38 -3.61 -15.24
CA PHE A 104 1.53 -2.53 -14.28
C PHE A 104 2.22 -3.03 -13.03
N ILE A 105 3.20 -2.27 -12.53
CA ILE A 105 3.86 -2.50 -11.25
C ILE A 105 4.08 -1.18 -10.54
N GLY A 106 3.94 -1.20 -9.23
CA GLY A 106 4.05 -0.07 -8.32
C GLY A 106 3.63 -0.52 -6.93
N ASP A 107 3.35 0.42 -6.07
CA ASP A 107 2.95 0.22 -4.69
C ASP A 107 1.43 0.13 -4.48
N SER A 108 0.95 0.61 -3.33
CA SER A 108 -0.46 0.64 -2.93
C SER A 108 -1.36 1.46 -3.87
N PHE A 109 -0.85 2.49 -4.52
CA PHE A 109 -1.61 3.26 -5.50
C PHE A 109 -1.84 2.45 -6.77
N THR A 110 -0.86 1.68 -7.21
CA THR A 110 -0.98 0.77 -8.36
C THR A 110 -1.83 -0.45 -8.01
N GLU A 111 -1.67 -1.01 -6.81
CA GLU A 111 -2.62 -2.00 -6.28
C GLU A 111 -4.04 -1.45 -6.30
N GLY A 112 -4.21 -0.15 -6.02
CA GLY A 112 -5.48 0.56 -5.97
C GLY A 112 -6.16 0.42 -4.61
N LEU A 113 -5.38 0.52 -3.52
CA LEU A 113 -5.83 0.39 -2.15
C LEU A 113 -7.05 1.28 -1.86
N GLY A 114 -8.06 0.71 -1.20
CA GLY A 114 -9.27 1.42 -0.80
C GLY A 114 -10.28 1.69 -1.92
N GLN A 115 -10.12 1.09 -3.10
CA GLN A 115 -11.05 1.22 -4.22
C GLN A 115 -11.39 -0.15 -4.85
N PRO A 116 -12.61 -0.37 -5.33
CA PRO A 116 -12.88 -1.52 -6.20
C PRO A 116 -12.05 -1.42 -7.49
N TYR A 117 -11.66 -2.56 -8.05
CA TYR A 117 -10.72 -2.61 -9.18
C TYR A 117 -11.13 -1.71 -10.35
N GLU A 118 -12.40 -1.69 -10.68
CA GLU A 118 -12.96 -0.92 -11.80
C GLU A 118 -12.85 0.60 -11.61
N GLN A 119 -12.64 1.05 -10.37
CA GLN A 119 -12.44 2.46 -10.03
C GLN A 119 -10.96 2.83 -9.91
N THR A 120 -10.05 1.87 -9.90
CA THR A 120 -8.60 2.13 -9.92
C THR A 120 -8.16 2.64 -11.27
N PHE A 121 -7.04 3.36 -11.35
CA PHE A 121 -6.53 3.83 -12.62
C PHE A 121 -6.14 2.67 -13.57
N VAL A 122 -5.63 1.55 -13.02
CA VAL A 122 -5.32 0.35 -13.80
C VAL A 122 -6.59 -0.31 -14.36
N GLY A 123 -7.64 -0.43 -13.52
CA GLY A 123 -8.92 -0.99 -13.96
C GLY A 123 -9.60 -0.12 -15.04
N ARG A 124 -9.53 1.21 -14.90
CA ARG A 124 -10.04 2.16 -15.93
C ARG A 124 -9.22 2.07 -17.21
N PHE A 125 -7.92 1.92 -17.12
CA PHE A 125 -7.07 1.69 -18.30
C PHE A 125 -7.46 0.38 -19.00
N ALA A 126 -7.63 -0.72 -18.24
CA ALA A 126 -8.07 -1.99 -18.81
C ALA A 126 -9.43 -1.90 -19.50
N ALA A 127 -10.36 -1.13 -18.94
CA ALA A 127 -11.67 -0.88 -19.56
C ALA A 127 -11.59 -0.02 -20.84
N ALA A 128 -10.62 0.90 -20.91
CA ALA A 128 -10.41 1.76 -22.08
C ALA A 128 -9.70 1.05 -23.27
N PHE A 129 -9.01 -0.07 -23.00
CA PHE A 129 -8.28 -0.88 -23.97
C PHE A 129 -8.64 -2.37 -23.85
N PRO A 130 -9.89 -2.76 -24.16
CA PRO A 130 -10.36 -4.14 -23.96
C PRO A 130 -9.63 -5.18 -24.83
N GLU A 131 -8.93 -4.76 -25.87
CA GLU A 131 -8.08 -5.59 -26.73
C GLU A 131 -6.79 -6.00 -26.04
N LEU A 132 -6.35 -5.30 -25.01
CA LEU A 132 -5.13 -5.61 -24.27
C LEU A 132 -5.41 -6.64 -23.16
N ASP A 133 -4.39 -7.41 -22.79
CA ASP A 133 -4.36 -8.17 -21.55
C ASP A 133 -3.60 -7.36 -20.49
N VAL A 134 -4.35 -6.71 -19.61
CA VAL A 134 -3.78 -5.84 -18.56
C VAL A 134 -3.58 -6.64 -17.28
N LEU A 135 -2.36 -6.63 -16.76
CA LEU A 135 -1.97 -7.25 -15.51
C LEU A 135 -1.59 -6.20 -14.48
N ASN A 136 -2.21 -6.24 -13.29
CA ASN A 136 -1.87 -5.36 -12.17
C ASN A 136 -1.04 -6.12 -11.13
N ALA A 137 0.28 -5.98 -11.22
CA ALA A 137 1.24 -6.59 -10.29
C ALA A 137 1.63 -5.68 -9.11
N GLY A 138 1.00 -4.48 -8.98
CA GLY A 138 1.22 -3.58 -7.85
C GLY A 138 0.76 -4.19 -6.52
N VAL A 139 1.50 -3.91 -5.44
CA VAL A 139 1.15 -4.34 -4.08
C VAL A 139 1.64 -3.29 -3.09
N THR A 140 0.86 -3.06 -2.07
CA THR A 140 1.16 -2.13 -0.98
C THR A 140 2.60 -2.26 -0.47
N SER A 141 3.25 -1.12 -0.27
CA SER A 141 4.63 -0.99 0.23
C SER A 141 5.72 -1.56 -0.69
N TYR A 142 5.43 -1.79 -1.96
CA TYR A 142 6.48 -2.07 -2.93
C TYR A 142 7.36 -0.82 -3.14
N ALA A 143 8.61 -1.07 -3.54
CA ALA A 143 9.61 -0.10 -3.93
C ALA A 143 10.49 -0.70 -5.03
N PRO A 144 11.36 0.07 -5.68
CA PRO A 144 12.18 -0.39 -6.81
C PRO A 144 12.89 -1.74 -6.62
N SER A 145 13.36 -2.04 -5.39
CA SER A 145 13.94 -3.35 -5.08
C SER A 145 12.96 -4.50 -5.29
N VAL A 146 11.69 -4.33 -4.87
CA VAL A 146 10.65 -5.36 -5.04
C VAL A 146 10.16 -5.41 -6.49
N TYR A 147 10.06 -4.26 -7.18
CA TYR A 147 9.71 -4.24 -8.61
C TYR A 147 10.66 -5.12 -9.41
N TYR A 148 11.97 -4.95 -9.19
CA TYR A 148 13.00 -5.75 -9.85
C TYR A 148 12.86 -7.25 -9.54
N GLU A 149 12.80 -7.64 -8.26
CA GLU A 149 12.75 -9.07 -7.91
C GLU A 149 11.46 -9.74 -8.39
N LYS A 150 10.31 -9.06 -8.31
CA LYS A 150 9.04 -9.62 -8.79
C LYS A 150 9.04 -9.83 -10.30
N ILE A 151 9.45 -8.83 -11.07
CA ILE A 151 9.51 -8.94 -12.53
C ILE A 151 10.51 -10.03 -12.93
N LYS A 152 11.70 -10.04 -12.34
CA LYS A 152 12.72 -11.09 -12.55
C LYS A 152 12.16 -12.48 -12.30
N TYR A 153 11.44 -12.67 -11.18
CA TYR A 153 10.79 -13.94 -10.85
C TYR A 153 9.79 -14.36 -11.92
N PHE A 154 8.87 -13.51 -12.32
CA PHE A 154 7.84 -13.87 -13.28
C PHE A 154 8.41 -14.09 -14.71
N LEU A 155 9.38 -13.31 -15.14
CA LEU A 155 10.09 -13.53 -16.39
C LEU A 155 10.82 -14.88 -16.38
N SER A 156 11.47 -15.26 -15.27
CA SER A 156 12.12 -16.56 -15.12
C SER A 156 11.14 -17.74 -15.16
N LYS A 157 9.86 -17.52 -14.87
CA LYS A 157 8.78 -18.50 -15.01
C LYS A 157 8.19 -18.55 -16.41
N GLY A 158 8.65 -17.69 -17.32
CA GLY A 158 8.17 -17.63 -18.70
C GLY A 158 7.00 -16.66 -18.93
N LEU A 159 6.70 -15.74 -17.97
CA LEU A 159 5.70 -14.71 -18.22
C LEU A 159 6.15 -13.83 -19.38
N ARG A 160 5.30 -13.73 -20.41
CA ARG A 160 5.51 -12.84 -21.55
C ARG A 160 4.68 -11.59 -21.39
N VAL A 161 5.33 -10.43 -21.54
CA VAL A 161 4.73 -9.09 -21.50
C VAL A 161 5.33 -8.26 -22.62
N ASP A 162 4.53 -7.38 -23.20
CA ASP A 162 4.94 -6.53 -24.32
C ASP A 162 5.42 -5.15 -23.87
N GLU A 163 5.02 -4.72 -22.68
CA GLU A 163 5.51 -3.49 -22.06
C GLU A 163 5.25 -3.53 -20.54
N VAL A 164 6.15 -2.93 -19.75
CA VAL A 164 5.99 -2.76 -18.31
C VAL A 164 5.79 -1.29 -17.99
N PHE A 165 4.69 -0.98 -17.30
CA PHE A 165 4.38 0.33 -16.75
C PHE A 165 4.71 0.35 -15.26
N VAL A 166 5.78 1.08 -14.91
CA VAL A 166 6.18 1.28 -13.51
C VAL A 166 5.62 2.59 -13.01
N TYR A 167 4.88 2.55 -11.92
CA TYR A 167 4.40 3.74 -11.23
C TYR A 167 5.17 3.92 -9.93
N ILE A 168 6.05 4.91 -9.89
CA ILE A 168 6.92 5.18 -8.74
C ILE A 168 6.25 6.15 -7.78
N ASP A 169 6.06 5.69 -6.55
CA ASP A 169 5.53 6.46 -5.46
C ASP A 169 6.60 7.34 -4.80
N ILE A 170 6.16 8.43 -4.14
CA ILE A 170 7.07 9.31 -3.43
C ILE A 170 7.70 8.63 -2.21
N SER A 171 7.00 7.66 -1.61
CA SER A 171 7.47 6.90 -0.45
C SER A 171 8.58 5.91 -0.78
N ASP A 172 8.72 5.50 -2.04
CA ASP A 172 9.73 4.54 -2.50
C ASP A 172 11.16 4.95 -2.10
N ILE A 173 11.43 6.26 -2.07
CA ILE A 173 12.74 6.79 -1.69
C ILE A 173 13.06 6.51 -0.23
N GLN A 174 12.06 6.67 0.64
CA GLN A 174 12.22 6.36 2.06
C GLN A 174 12.31 4.84 2.28
N ASP A 175 11.46 4.06 1.61
CA ASP A 175 11.44 2.61 1.73
C ASP A 175 12.76 1.99 1.25
N GLU A 176 13.37 2.52 0.18
CA GLU A 176 14.70 2.13 -0.25
C GLU A 176 15.80 2.59 0.73
N ALA A 177 15.67 3.78 1.33
CA ALA A 177 16.67 4.28 2.26
C ALA A 177 16.70 3.52 3.58
N LEU A 178 15.52 3.12 4.09
CA LEU A 178 15.36 2.61 5.45
C LEU A 178 15.09 1.11 5.52
N SER A 179 14.19 0.62 4.66
CA SER A 179 13.49 -0.63 4.93
C SER A 179 14.01 -1.81 4.12
N TYR A 180 14.16 -1.66 2.82
CA TYR A 180 14.62 -2.76 1.98
C TYR A 180 16.13 -2.91 1.98
N TYR A 181 16.61 -4.14 2.13
CA TYR A 181 18.02 -4.48 2.00
C TYR A 181 18.18 -5.93 1.52
N TYR A 182 19.35 -6.26 0.98
CA TYR A 182 19.68 -7.65 0.64
C TYR A 182 20.52 -8.25 1.76
N ASP A 183 20.16 -9.45 2.20
CA ASP A 183 20.96 -10.21 3.16
C ASP A 183 22.24 -10.78 2.49
N GLU A 184 23.07 -11.47 3.28
CA GLU A 184 24.34 -12.07 2.82
C GLU A 184 24.14 -13.11 1.71
N ARG A 185 22.94 -13.66 1.56
CA ARG A 185 22.56 -14.62 0.53
C ARG A 185 21.99 -13.94 -0.72
N GLY A 186 21.90 -12.62 -0.72
CA GLY A 186 21.31 -11.84 -1.79
C GLY A 186 19.76 -11.91 -1.83
N ILE A 187 19.13 -12.29 -0.72
CA ILE A 187 17.67 -12.33 -0.61
C ILE A 187 17.16 -10.98 -0.11
N LEU A 188 16.16 -10.43 -0.77
CA LEU A 188 15.54 -9.18 -0.37
C LEU A 188 14.81 -9.32 0.97
N GLN A 189 15.12 -8.45 1.90
CA GLN A 189 14.59 -8.41 3.25
C GLN A 189 13.97 -7.04 3.56
N TRP A 190 13.16 -6.99 4.59
CA TRP A 190 12.57 -5.78 5.16
C TRP A 190 12.97 -5.64 6.63
N LYS A 191 13.21 -4.41 7.05
CA LYS A 191 13.34 -4.06 8.47
C LYS A 191 12.43 -2.88 8.79
N THR A 192 11.87 -2.89 9.99
CA THR A 192 11.17 -1.74 10.56
C THR A 192 12.18 -0.72 11.07
N ASP A 193 11.82 0.56 10.98
CA ASP A 193 12.62 1.68 11.49
C ASP A 193 11.78 2.58 12.38
N ALA A 194 12.40 3.37 13.25
CA ALA A 194 11.70 4.33 14.12
C ALA A 194 10.88 5.35 13.33
N CYS A 195 11.27 5.65 12.08
CA CYS A 195 10.58 6.55 11.17
C CYS A 195 9.47 5.87 10.35
N SER A 196 9.44 4.54 10.34
CA SER A 196 8.37 3.72 9.73
C SER A 196 8.00 2.60 10.70
N PRO A 197 7.37 2.92 11.84
CA PRO A 197 7.15 1.95 12.92
C PRO A 197 5.99 0.99 12.66
N THR A 198 5.22 1.18 11.58
CA THR A 198 4.07 0.34 11.25
C THR A 198 4.53 -1.03 10.78
N GLU A 199 3.97 -2.08 11.39
CA GLU A 199 4.14 -3.44 10.89
C GLU A 199 3.58 -3.53 9.47
N PRO A 200 4.30 -4.15 8.54
CA PRO A 200 3.81 -4.34 7.18
C PRO A 200 2.52 -5.14 7.15
N LEU A 201 1.62 -4.83 6.22
CA LEU A 201 0.33 -5.53 6.06
C LEU A 201 0.47 -7.04 5.74
N TRP A 202 1.67 -7.49 5.34
CA TRP A 202 1.98 -8.91 5.10
C TRP A 202 2.67 -9.60 6.29
N SER A 203 2.94 -8.87 7.40
CA SER A 203 3.57 -9.49 8.56
C SER A 203 2.68 -10.57 9.13
N GLU A 204 3.26 -11.74 9.37
CA GLU A 204 2.56 -12.80 10.06
C GLU A 204 2.32 -12.39 11.51
N LYS A 205 1.06 -12.21 11.88
CA LYS A 205 0.71 -11.96 13.27
C LYS A 205 1.21 -13.11 14.14
N PRO A 206 1.82 -12.84 15.31
CA PRO A 206 2.26 -13.89 16.21
C PRO A 206 1.12 -14.82 16.58
N LEU A 207 1.42 -16.10 16.79
CA LEU A 207 0.43 -17.15 17.04
C LEU A 207 -0.59 -16.80 18.14
N TRP A 208 -0.14 -16.11 19.19
CA TRP A 208 -1.05 -15.69 20.26
C TRP A 208 -2.06 -14.63 19.81
N ARG A 209 -1.70 -13.70 18.91
CA ARG A 209 -2.66 -12.75 18.30
C ARG A 209 -3.63 -13.44 17.37
N ARG A 210 -3.22 -14.54 16.71
CA ARG A 210 -4.11 -15.36 15.89
C ARG A 210 -5.08 -16.18 16.74
N ALA A 211 -4.70 -16.51 17.99
CA ALA A 211 -5.49 -17.30 18.92
C ALA A 211 -6.47 -16.47 19.75
N PHE A 212 -6.24 -15.14 19.90
CA PHE A 212 -7.03 -14.28 20.80
C PHE A 212 -7.72 -13.15 20.02
N TYR A 213 -8.88 -13.46 19.48
CA TYR A 213 -9.70 -12.51 18.70
C TYR A 213 -10.22 -11.33 19.50
N VAL A 214 -10.52 -11.50 20.80
CA VAL A 214 -11.00 -10.40 21.67
C VAL A 214 -9.95 -9.30 21.78
N ALA A 215 -8.68 -9.66 21.97
CA ALA A 215 -7.60 -8.70 22.04
C ALA A 215 -7.40 -8.00 20.68
N GLU A 216 -7.42 -8.75 19.58
CA GLU A 216 -7.31 -8.18 18.24
C GLU A 216 -8.47 -7.25 17.90
N PHE A 217 -9.69 -7.63 18.27
CA PHE A 217 -10.89 -6.80 18.08
C PHE A 217 -10.83 -5.51 18.89
N ALA A 218 -10.36 -5.59 20.14
CA ALA A 218 -10.19 -4.43 21.00
C ALA A 218 -9.15 -3.45 20.44
N ASP A 219 -7.99 -3.95 19.99
CA ASP A 219 -6.95 -3.14 19.37
C ASP A 219 -7.48 -2.47 18.09
N LEU A 220 -8.11 -3.23 17.22
CA LEU A 220 -8.70 -2.70 15.98
C LEU A 220 -9.79 -1.66 16.24
N TYR A 221 -10.64 -1.90 17.25
CA TYR A 221 -11.69 -0.95 17.66
C TYR A 221 -11.10 0.35 18.21
N LEU A 222 -10.07 0.26 19.06
CA LEU A 222 -9.40 1.41 19.65
C LEU A 222 -8.65 2.21 18.56
N GLU A 223 -7.98 1.54 17.65
CA GLU A 223 -7.30 2.18 16.53
C GLU A 223 -8.29 2.89 15.60
N LYS A 224 -9.39 2.23 15.21
CA LYS A 224 -10.47 2.85 14.43
C LYS A 224 -11.08 4.05 15.13
N ARG A 225 -11.32 3.96 16.44
CA ARG A 225 -11.86 5.08 17.22
C ARG A 225 -10.88 6.24 17.28
N ARG A 226 -9.59 5.96 17.46
CA ARG A 226 -8.51 6.95 17.41
C ARG A 226 -8.44 7.62 16.03
N MET A 227 -8.43 6.85 14.97
CA MET A 227 -8.43 7.34 13.59
C MET A 227 -9.67 8.17 13.29
N ALA A 228 -10.87 7.70 13.66
CA ALA A 228 -12.10 8.45 13.48
C ALA A 228 -12.08 9.80 14.22
N GLN A 229 -11.50 9.86 15.41
CA GLN A 229 -11.34 11.12 16.16
C GLN A 229 -10.34 12.08 15.49
N LEU A 230 -9.23 11.56 14.96
CA LEU A 230 -8.25 12.33 14.21
C LEU A 230 -8.87 12.89 12.93
N ILE A 231 -9.58 12.05 12.18
CA ILE A 231 -10.28 12.42 10.94
C ILE A 231 -11.38 13.46 11.21
N ALA A 232 -12.15 13.30 12.30
CA ALA A 232 -13.21 14.25 12.66
C ALA A 232 -12.67 15.63 13.06
N LYS A 233 -11.45 15.69 13.58
CA LYS A 233 -10.78 16.95 13.94
C LYS A 233 -10.04 17.57 12.75
N ALA A 234 -9.83 16.82 11.68
CA ALA A 234 -9.12 17.28 10.52
C ALA A 234 -9.90 18.41 9.82
N SER A 235 -9.27 19.57 9.63
CA SER A 235 -9.80 20.67 8.85
C SER A 235 -8.82 21.10 7.76
N LEU A 236 -9.35 21.49 6.60
CA LEU A 236 -8.51 22.00 5.51
C LEU A 236 -7.77 23.29 5.86
N LYS A 237 -8.29 24.07 6.85
CA LYS A 237 -7.65 25.31 7.30
C LYS A 237 -6.48 25.08 8.25
N ASP A 238 -6.43 23.91 8.89
CA ASP A 238 -5.42 23.58 9.88
C ASP A 238 -4.87 22.16 9.68
N LEU A 239 -4.41 21.91 8.46
CA LEU A 239 -3.82 20.62 8.09
C LEU A 239 -2.49 20.35 8.83
N SER A 240 -1.87 21.40 9.42
CA SER A 240 -0.69 21.27 10.27
C SER A 240 -0.97 20.55 11.60
N HIS A 241 -2.21 20.64 12.09
CA HIS A 241 -2.64 20.04 13.36
C HIS A 241 -3.63 18.90 13.21
N SER A 242 -4.20 18.72 12.02
CA SER A 242 -5.39 17.91 11.81
C SER A 242 -5.14 16.45 11.58
N GLY A 243 -3.98 15.98 11.86
CA GLY A 243 -3.74 14.55 11.79
C GLY A 243 -2.52 14.21 10.97
N TYR A 244 -1.92 13.22 11.46
CA TYR A 244 -0.73 12.56 11.05
C TYR A 244 -0.53 12.43 9.52
N ILE A 245 -1.60 12.23 8.75
CA ILE A 245 -1.52 11.94 7.31
C ILE A 245 -1.35 13.20 6.45
N TYR A 246 -1.92 14.34 6.88
CA TYR A 246 -1.85 15.58 6.12
C TYR A 246 -0.84 16.58 6.69
N SER A 247 -0.01 16.17 7.67
CA SER A 247 1.01 17.04 8.24
C SER A 247 2.08 17.39 7.19
N ARG A 248 2.48 18.67 7.19
CA ARG A 248 3.64 19.13 6.42
C ARG A 248 4.92 18.41 6.85
N ASP A 249 5.03 18.10 8.12
CA ASP A 249 6.22 17.53 8.74
C ASP A 249 6.27 16.00 8.62
N TRP A 250 5.31 15.40 7.92
CA TRP A 250 5.35 13.96 7.68
C TRP A 250 6.53 13.61 6.76
N PRO A 251 7.45 12.73 7.19
CA PRO A 251 8.74 12.58 6.52
C PRO A 251 8.65 12.02 5.11
N ARG A 252 7.69 11.12 4.85
CA ARG A 252 7.64 10.39 3.56
C ARG A 252 7.61 11.29 2.32
N PRO A 253 6.68 12.26 2.19
CA PRO A 253 6.64 13.13 1.02
C PRO A 253 7.50 14.39 1.16
N SER A 254 8.00 14.71 2.36
CA SER A 254 8.59 16.01 2.67
C SER A 254 9.87 16.32 1.86
N TRP A 255 10.59 15.30 1.43
CA TRP A 255 11.88 15.47 0.74
C TRP A 255 11.79 16.24 -0.60
N THR A 256 10.58 16.42 -1.17
CA THR A 256 10.39 17.18 -2.41
C THR A 256 10.22 18.68 -2.18
N TYR A 257 9.78 19.08 -0.97
CA TYR A 257 9.45 20.47 -0.64
C TYR A 257 10.13 21.01 0.64
N ASP A 258 10.76 20.13 1.45
CA ASP A 258 11.46 20.50 2.67
C ASP A 258 12.93 20.07 2.60
N PRO A 259 13.86 21.04 2.50
CA PRO A 259 15.30 20.73 2.48
C PRO A 259 15.81 20.08 3.76
N SER A 260 15.08 20.25 4.89
CA SER A 260 15.40 19.66 6.19
C SER A 260 14.79 18.28 6.40
N ALA A 261 14.19 17.68 5.35
CA ALA A 261 13.56 16.37 5.41
C ALA A 261 14.46 15.33 6.08
N SER A 262 13.95 14.70 7.10
CA SER A 262 14.64 13.72 7.94
C SER A 262 13.99 12.34 7.81
N CYS A 263 14.43 11.38 8.62
CA CYS A 263 13.85 10.02 8.57
C CYS A 263 14.15 9.25 7.28
N PHE A 264 15.38 9.36 6.77
CA PHE A 264 15.90 8.57 5.65
C PHE A 264 17.15 7.78 6.06
N GLY A 265 17.34 7.55 7.39
CA GLY A 265 18.44 6.77 7.96
C GLY A 265 19.80 7.35 7.63
N ALA A 266 20.82 6.49 7.69
CA ALA A 266 22.22 6.86 7.41
C ALA A 266 22.44 7.24 5.93
N LEU A 267 21.59 6.77 5.01
CA LEU A 267 21.70 7.10 3.57
C LEU A 267 21.22 8.52 3.26
N GLY A 268 20.29 9.06 4.08
CA GLY A 268 19.62 10.31 3.80
C GLY A 268 18.79 10.25 2.52
N VAL A 269 18.17 11.38 2.17
CA VAL A 269 17.33 11.50 0.95
C VAL A 269 18.13 11.18 -0.32
N GLU A 270 19.33 11.76 -0.46
CA GLU A 270 20.16 11.57 -1.66
C GLU A 270 20.63 10.12 -1.83
N GLY A 271 20.95 9.45 -0.72
CA GLY A 271 21.27 8.03 -0.74
C GLY A 271 20.08 7.14 -1.10
N GLY A 272 18.89 7.47 -0.61
CA GLY A 272 17.65 6.81 -1.00
C GLY A 272 17.36 6.97 -2.49
N ILE A 273 17.50 8.19 -3.03
CA ILE A 273 17.33 8.46 -4.47
C ILE A 273 18.34 7.66 -5.31
N ARG A 274 19.62 7.67 -4.94
CA ARG A 274 20.64 6.89 -5.67
C ARG A 274 20.28 5.41 -5.67
N LYS A 275 19.93 4.85 -4.51
CA LYS A 275 19.58 3.43 -4.39
C LYS A 275 18.33 3.08 -5.21
N ALA A 276 17.29 3.91 -5.16
CA ALA A 276 16.10 3.73 -5.98
C ALA A 276 16.44 3.73 -7.49
N LYS A 277 17.25 4.68 -7.94
CA LYS A 277 17.73 4.73 -9.34
C LYS A 277 18.54 3.49 -9.71
N GLU A 278 19.47 3.03 -8.86
CA GLU A 278 20.25 1.81 -9.09
C GLU A 278 19.37 0.57 -9.25
N ARG A 279 18.28 0.48 -8.47
CA ARG A 279 17.31 -0.62 -8.61
C ARG A 279 16.51 -0.52 -9.89
N MET A 280 16.10 0.67 -10.26
CA MET A 280 15.43 0.92 -11.53
C MET A 280 16.35 0.71 -12.74
N ASP A 281 17.63 0.99 -12.64
CA ASP A 281 18.61 0.66 -13.68
C ASP A 281 18.70 -0.85 -13.89
N ARG A 282 18.78 -1.64 -12.82
CA ARG A 282 18.74 -3.11 -12.91
C ARG A 282 17.45 -3.64 -13.53
N LEU A 283 16.31 -3.01 -13.19
CA LEU A 283 15.02 -3.37 -13.79
C LEU A 283 15.03 -3.05 -15.30
N HIS A 284 15.49 -1.86 -15.67
CA HIS A 284 15.59 -1.46 -17.08
C HIS A 284 16.51 -2.41 -17.86
N GLU A 285 17.69 -2.76 -17.34
CA GLU A 285 18.63 -3.70 -17.95
C GLU A 285 17.99 -5.08 -18.15
N LEU A 286 17.28 -5.59 -17.11
CA LEU A 286 16.56 -6.86 -17.18
C LEU A 286 15.49 -6.83 -18.28
N LEU A 287 14.69 -5.78 -18.36
CA LEU A 287 13.64 -5.64 -19.35
C LEU A 287 14.23 -5.47 -20.77
N ALA A 288 15.26 -4.66 -20.93
CA ALA A 288 15.96 -4.46 -22.20
C ALA A 288 16.59 -5.76 -22.73
N ALA A 289 17.18 -6.58 -21.85
CA ALA A 289 17.72 -7.90 -22.21
C ALA A 289 16.64 -8.88 -22.70
N ASN A 290 15.37 -8.64 -22.34
CA ASN A 290 14.22 -9.42 -22.79
C ASN A 290 13.44 -8.74 -23.93
N GLY A 291 13.91 -7.60 -24.45
CA GLY A 291 13.22 -6.83 -25.50
C GLY A 291 11.91 -6.18 -25.04
N ILE A 292 11.75 -5.95 -23.75
CA ILE A 292 10.52 -5.41 -23.14
C ILE A 292 10.72 -3.91 -22.87
N PRO A 293 9.96 -3.01 -23.51
CA PRO A 293 9.97 -1.59 -23.19
C PRO A 293 9.49 -1.30 -21.78
N LEU A 294 10.11 -0.28 -21.14
CA LEU A 294 9.68 0.27 -19.86
C LEU A 294 9.05 1.64 -20.09
N SER A 295 7.89 1.85 -19.48
CA SER A 295 7.26 3.15 -19.32
C SER A 295 7.13 3.48 -17.83
N LEU A 296 7.29 4.76 -17.46
CA LEU A 296 7.33 5.15 -16.06
C LEU A 296 6.34 6.29 -15.80
N GLY A 297 5.59 6.17 -14.69
CA GLY A 297 4.65 7.18 -14.21
C GLY A 297 5.00 7.70 -12.81
N VAL A 298 4.73 8.99 -12.58
CA VAL A 298 4.81 9.65 -11.29
C VAL A 298 3.55 10.47 -11.01
N TYR A 299 3.18 10.58 -9.76
CA TYR A 299 1.94 11.21 -9.33
C TYR A 299 2.09 11.85 -7.95
N PRO A 300 1.29 12.91 -7.62
CA PRO A 300 1.43 13.61 -6.36
C PRO A 300 0.60 12.97 -5.23
N TRP A 301 1.13 13.01 -4.02
CA TRP A 301 0.38 12.84 -2.78
C TRP A 301 -0.33 14.15 -2.36
N PRO A 302 -1.31 14.10 -1.41
CA PRO A 302 -2.00 15.31 -0.93
C PRO A 302 -1.01 16.37 -0.41
N GLN A 303 0.03 15.96 0.32
CA GLN A 303 1.05 16.87 0.85
C GLN A 303 1.83 17.58 -0.26
N GLN A 304 2.15 16.88 -1.35
CA GLN A 304 2.80 17.51 -2.49
C GLN A 304 1.88 18.54 -3.17
N LEU A 305 0.60 18.25 -3.28
CA LEU A 305 -0.34 19.23 -3.77
C LEU A 305 -0.49 20.44 -2.82
N LEU A 306 -0.33 20.26 -1.50
CA LEU A 306 -0.42 21.34 -0.52
C LEU A 306 0.84 22.19 -0.43
N TYR A 307 2.02 21.57 -0.45
CA TYR A 307 3.27 22.20 -0.02
C TYR A 307 4.35 22.22 -1.11
N ASP A 308 4.24 21.40 -2.17
CA ASP A 308 5.16 21.35 -3.28
C ASP A 308 4.63 22.19 -4.47
N ARG A 309 5.35 22.18 -5.55
CA ARG A 309 5.05 22.85 -6.83
C ARG A 309 4.77 21.84 -7.94
N GLU A 310 4.09 22.30 -8.99
CA GLU A 310 3.72 21.48 -10.15
C GLU A 310 4.94 20.79 -10.78
N ASN A 311 6.06 21.50 -10.90
CA ASN A 311 7.33 20.90 -11.31
C ASN A 311 8.08 20.33 -10.11
N SER A 312 7.52 19.29 -9.48
CA SER A 312 8.06 18.62 -8.32
C SER A 312 9.45 18.03 -8.56
N ARG A 313 10.28 18.03 -7.51
CA ARG A 313 11.58 17.34 -7.54
C ARG A 313 11.44 15.85 -7.90
N GLN A 314 10.37 15.19 -7.47
CA GLN A 314 10.10 13.80 -7.87
C GLN A 314 9.93 13.66 -9.38
N ALA A 315 9.10 14.50 -10.00
CA ALA A 315 8.86 14.47 -11.43
C ALA A 315 10.14 14.78 -12.23
N GLN A 316 10.93 15.75 -11.76
CA GLN A 316 12.22 16.10 -12.41
C GLN A 316 13.20 14.93 -12.40
N ILE A 317 13.44 14.32 -11.23
CA ILE A 317 14.39 13.21 -11.05
C ILE A 317 14.03 12.02 -11.95
N TRP A 318 12.76 11.67 -12.01
CA TRP A 318 12.34 10.51 -12.79
C TRP A 318 12.21 10.79 -14.28
N ARG A 319 11.89 12.03 -14.68
CA ARG A 319 11.95 12.47 -16.07
C ARG A 319 13.39 12.41 -16.60
N GLU A 320 14.36 12.92 -15.82
CA GLU A 320 15.77 12.85 -16.16
C GLU A 320 16.27 11.40 -16.25
N TRP A 321 15.86 10.55 -15.30
CA TRP A 321 16.22 9.14 -15.32
C TRP A 321 15.64 8.41 -16.54
N CYS A 322 14.44 8.76 -16.97
CA CYS A 322 13.77 8.19 -18.13
C CYS A 322 14.40 8.59 -19.48
N ALA A 323 15.17 9.67 -19.51
CA ALA A 323 15.76 10.16 -20.76
C ALA A 323 16.64 9.07 -21.41
N GLY A 324 16.24 8.60 -22.59
CA GLY A 324 16.90 7.53 -23.33
C GLY A 324 16.67 6.10 -22.80
N LYS A 325 15.87 5.94 -21.74
CA LYS A 325 15.55 4.62 -21.14
C LYS A 325 14.09 4.23 -21.30
N CYS A 326 13.16 5.16 -21.02
CA CYS A 326 11.75 4.86 -21.05
C CYS A 326 11.15 5.06 -22.45
N LYS A 327 10.20 4.18 -22.81
CA LYS A 327 9.37 4.39 -24.01
C LYS A 327 8.43 5.57 -23.82
N ARG A 328 7.82 5.69 -22.60
CA ARG A 328 6.95 6.81 -22.23
C ARG A 328 7.27 7.26 -20.80
N PHE A 329 7.08 8.56 -20.57
CA PHE A 329 7.05 9.13 -19.20
C PHE A 329 5.69 9.78 -18.95
N PHE A 330 5.01 9.35 -17.89
CA PHE A 330 3.71 9.85 -17.47
C PHE A 330 3.90 10.78 -16.26
N ASP A 331 3.83 12.07 -16.49
CA ASP A 331 3.84 13.09 -15.44
C ASP A 331 2.41 13.51 -15.14
N HIS A 332 1.86 13.04 -14.02
CA HIS A 332 0.49 13.37 -13.63
C HIS A 332 0.39 14.63 -12.76
N PHE A 333 1.50 15.23 -12.35
CA PHE A 333 1.49 16.44 -11.53
C PHE A 333 0.68 17.58 -12.14
N PRO A 334 0.85 17.96 -13.43
CA PRO A 334 0.09 19.05 -14.02
C PRO A 334 -1.41 18.88 -13.94
N ALA A 335 -1.94 17.67 -14.20
CA ALA A 335 -3.38 17.39 -14.15
C ALA A 335 -3.96 17.53 -12.73
N PHE A 336 -3.22 17.06 -11.72
CA PHE A 336 -3.63 17.20 -10.33
C PHE A 336 -3.53 18.65 -9.82
N PHE A 337 -2.51 19.39 -10.21
CA PHE A 337 -2.41 20.83 -9.88
C PHE A 337 -3.50 21.64 -10.56
N GLU A 338 -3.91 21.28 -11.78
CA GLU A 338 -5.06 21.90 -12.43
C GLU A 338 -6.37 21.59 -11.69
N ALA A 339 -6.57 20.34 -11.26
CA ALA A 339 -7.73 19.96 -10.45
C ALA A 339 -7.75 20.74 -9.11
N LYS A 340 -6.61 20.91 -8.45
CA LYS A 340 -6.45 21.74 -7.26
C LYS A 340 -6.84 23.22 -7.51
N ARG A 341 -6.45 23.80 -8.64
CA ARG A 341 -6.82 25.18 -8.99
C ARG A 341 -8.33 25.38 -9.13
N ARG A 342 -9.02 24.35 -9.61
CA ARG A 342 -10.48 24.37 -9.85
C ARG A 342 -11.30 24.06 -8.61
N ASP A 343 -10.72 23.38 -7.63
CA ASP A 343 -11.43 22.87 -6.47
C ASP A 343 -10.63 23.12 -5.17
N PRO A 344 -11.01 24.11 -4.37
CA PRO A 344 -10.35 24.38 -3.09
C PRO A 344 -10.44 23.24 -2.09
N ASP A 345 -11.42 22.32 -2.22
CA ASP A 345 -11.59 21.13 -1.37
C ASP A 345 -10.96 19.87 -1.97
N PHE A 346 -9.97 20.03 -2.86
CA PHE A 346 -9.35 18.98 -3.65
C PHE A 346 -8.87 17.77 -2.81
N VAL A 347 -8.47 17.97 -1.54
CA VAL A 347 -8.05 16.86 -0.67
C VAL A 347 -9.21 15.89 -0.45
N ARG A 348 -10.44 16.39 -0.21
CA ARG A 348 -11.61 15.55 -0.02
C ARG A 348 -12.17 14.98 -1.31
N THR A 349 -12.03 15.71 -2.39
CA THR A 349 -12.62 15.33 -3.67
C THR A 349 -11.74 14.40 -4.49
N LEU A 350 -10.42 14.36 -4.25
CA LEU A 350 -9.47 13.52 -4.99
C LEU A 350 -8.90 12.37 -4.19
N PHE A 351 -8.92 12.46 -2.86
CA PHE A 351 -8.31 11.46 -1.97
C PHE A 351 -9.34 10.83 -1.04
N ILE A 352 -9.03 9.66 -0.52
CA ILE A 352 -9.78 9.05 0.57
C ILE A 352 -9.52 9.91 1.81
N TRP A 353 -10.60 10.46 2.39
CA TRP A 353 -10.45 11.39 3.51
C TRP A 353 -9.76 10.72 4.71
N GLY A 354 -8.68 11.32 5.15
CA GLY A 354 -7.83 10.78 6.23
C GLY A 354 -6.72 9.85 5.73
N ASP A 355 -6.57 9.70 4.42
CA ASP A 355 -5.56 8.83 3.79
C ASP A 355 -4.89 9.53 2.59
N VAL A 356 -3.72 9.05 2.20
CA VAL A 356 -2.99 9.57 1.04
C VAL A 356 -3.49 9.03 -0.29
N HIS A 357 -4.20 7.89 -0.28
CA HIS A 357 -4.63 7.20 -1.50
C HIS A 357 -5.77 7.92 -2.21
N TYR A 358 -5.79 7.77 -3.52
CA TYR A 358 -6.84 8.35 -4.35
C TYR A 358 -8.20 7.68 -4.13
N ASN A 359 -9.26 8.49 -4.07
CA ASN A 359 -10.62 8.01 -4.28
C ASN A 359 -10.90 7.77 -5.78
N ALA A 360 -12.13 7.41 -6.13
CA ALA A 360 -12.52 7.15 -7.52
C ALA A 360 -12.24 8.32 -8.46
N ARG A 361 -12.35 9.59 -8.00
CA ARG A 361 -12.11 10.78 -8.81
C ARG A 361 -10.61 11.04 -9.02
N GLY A 362 -9.79 10.87 -8.00
CA GLY A 362 -8.34 10.96 -8.13
C GLY A 362 -7.80 9.89 -9.09
N ASN A 363 -8.27 8.64 -8.95
CA ASN A 363 -7.97 7.56 -9.88
C ASN A 363 -8.42 7.87 -11.32
N GLN A 364 -9.55 8.58 -11.51
CA GLN A 364 -10.01 9.00 -12.84
C GLN A 364 -9.03 9.97 -13.49
N ILE A 365 -8.55 11.00 -12.76
CA ILE A 365 -7.58 11.96 -13.29
C ILE A 365 -6.31 11.25 -13.75
N LEU A 366 -5.81 10.32 -12.93
CA LEU A 366 -4.62 9.55 -13.27
C LEU A 366 -4.84 8.66 -14.50
N ALA A 367 -6.00 7.99 -14.57
CA ALA A 367 -6.37 7.14 -15.70
C ALA A 367 -6.52 7.97 -16.99
N ASP A 368 -7.15 9.13 -16.94
CA ASP A 368 -7.38 9.99 -18.12
C ASP A 368 -6.05 10.42 -18.74
N GLY A 369 -5.10 10.91 -17.93
CA GLY A 369 -3.75 11.28 -18.42
C GLY A 369 -2.97 10.10 -18.99
N LEU A 370 -3.07 8.92 -18.38
CA LEU A 370 -2.47 7.69 -18.87
C LEU A 370 -3.07 7.26 -20.23
N ILE A 371 -4.40 7.21 -20.30
CA ILE A 371 -5.15 6.80 -21.52
C ILE A 371 -4.90 7.76 -22.67
N GLU A 372 -4.95 9.06 -22.41
CA GLU A 372 -4.65 10.09 -23.41
C GLU A 372 -3.24 9.94 -24.00
N LYS A 373 -2.24 9.78 -23.12
CA LYS A 373 -0.85 9.59 -23.55
C LYS A 373 -0.65 8.32 -24.38
N VAL A 374 -1.28 7.21 -23.97
CA VAL A 374 -1.17 5.95 -24.73
C VAL A 374 -1.89 6.04 -26.08
N ARG A 375 -3.03 6.77 -26.17
CA ARG A 375 -3.71 7.01 -27.45
C ARG A 375 -2.90 7.88 -28.39
N ALA A 376 -2.19 8.88 -27.83
CA ALA A 376 -1.30 9.75 -28.63
C ALA A 376 -0.03 9.03 -29.09
N GLU A 377 0.46 8.06 -28.29
CA GLU A 377 1.65 7.27 -28.59
C GLU A 377 1.32 5.77 -28.50
N PRO A 378 0.66 5.19 -29.51
CA PRO A 378 0.21 3.79 -29.46
C PRO A 378 1.35 2.78 -29.29
N PHE A 379 0.99 1.55 -28.98
CA PHE A 379 1.94 0.45 -28.71
C PHE A 379 2.75 0.01 -29.92
#